data_9b9a4a01a697b571ac076985cea7ffa9
#
_entry.id   9b9a4a01a697b571ac076985cea7ffa9
#
_cell.length_a   1.000
_cell.length_b   1.000
_cell.length_c   1.000
_cell.angle_alpha   90.00
_cell.angle_beta   90.00
_cell.angle_gamma   90.00
#
_symmetry.space_group_name_H-M   'P 1'
#
loop_
_entity.id
_entity.type
_entity.pdbx_description
1 polymer ?
#
loop_
_entity_poly.entity_id
_entity_poly.type
_entity_poly.pdbx_seq_one_letter_code
_entity_poly.pdbx_strand_id
1 'polypeptide(L)'
;MKIDNNFIQLISHKETLNKEQFKILGLDNPSEENWKNQALDKEVSRNDMNLLMLLKGDLSLKAQEQIIKNYHTVLEFNNIKPKSVYEIPKEQKEISKATNEDEEFIKIYCDGACSGNPGNAGSGLAIYSNKRNPVLLYGAYEDEGTNNIAELNALHQALVIARQTSSENIISIFSDSKYAIDCITTWAYSWKKNGWSKKGGEIKNLELIIEAHTLYEKLKTKIEINHVKGHSGVEGNELADRMA
;
A
#
# COMPACT_ATOMS: atom_id res chain seq x y z
N MET A 1 -15.57 9.08 -10.28
CA MET A 1 -15.66 7.79 -10.98
C MET A 1 -16.94 7.10 -10.54
N LYS A 2 -17.58 6.36 -11.46
CA LYS A 2 -18.79 5.59 -11.13
C LYS A 2 -18.43 4.25 -10.51
N ILE A 3 -19.21 3.84 -9.52
CA ILE A 3 -19.08 2.53 -8.88
C ILE A 3 -19.71 1.48 -9.78
N ASP A 4 -18.96 0.43 -10.09
CA ASP A 4 -19.40 -0.75 -10.82
C ASP A 4 -19.39 -2.01 -9.92
N ASN A 5 -19.86 -3.11 -10.46
CA ASN A 5 -19.92 -4.39 -9.74
C ASN A 5 -18.55 -4.90 -9.31
N ASN A 6 -17.51 -4.68 -10.12
CA ASN A 6 -16.16 -5.11 -9.80
C ASN A 6 -15.63 -4.32 -8.59
N PHE A 7 -15.87 -3.01 -8.56
CA PHE A 7 -15.47 -2.19 -7.43
C PHE A 7 -16.27 -2.55 -6.16
N ILE A 8 -17.56 -2.87 -6.27
CA ILE A 8 -18.37 -3.38 -5.15
C ILE A 8 -17.75 -4.65 -4.56
N GLN A 9 -17.37 -5.62 -5.38
CA GLN A 9 -16.68 -6.83 -4.92
C GLN A 9 -15.34 -6.52 -4.25
N LEU A 10 -14.61 -5.57 -4.81
CA LEU A 10 -13.30 -5.14 -4.30
C LEU A 10 -13.38 -4.59 -2.87
N ILE A 11 -14.38 -3.76 -2.58
CA ILE A 11 -14.53 -3.10 -1.27
C ILE A 11 -15.34 -3.91 -0.25
N SER A 12 -16.06 -4.94 -0.70
CA SER A 12 -16.89 -5.77 0.17
C SER A 12 -16.07 -6.80 0.95
N HIS A 13 -16.50 -7.11 2.16
CA HIS A 13 -16.04 -8.24 2.95
C HIS A 13 -17.24 -9.05 3.42
N LYS A 14 -17.24 -10.37 3.19
CA LYS A 14 -18.40 -11.26 3.53
C LYS A 14 -19.73 -10.70 3.00
N GLU A 15 -19.75 -10.29 1.73
CA GLU A 15 -20.92 -9.75 1.04
C GLU A 15 -21.51 -8.44 1.62
N THR A 16 -20.78 -7.76 2.52
CA THR A 16 -21.23 -6.51 3.13
C THR A 16 -20.15 -5.46 3.20
N LEU A 17 -20.51 -4.27 3.64
CA LEU A 17 -19.63 -3.16 3.96
C LEU A 17 -19.67 -2.87 5.45
N ASN A 18 -18.62 -2.24 5.98
CA ASN A 18 -18.66 -1.74 7.34
C ASN A 18 -19.38 -0.38 7.45
N LYS A 19 -19.63 0.06 8.67
CA LYS A 19 -20.41 1.26 8.96
C LYS A 19 -19.88 2.53 8.28
N GLU A 20 -18.57 2.71 8.28
CA GLU A 20 -17.95 3.90 7.72
C GLU A 20 -17.95 3.88 6.18
N GLN A 21 -17.83 2.70 5.57
CA GLN A 21 -17.98 2.56 4.11
C GLN A 21 -19.42 2.94 3.67
N PHE A 22 -20.44 2.52 4.41
CA PHE A 22 -21.83 2.94 4.12
C PHE A 22 -22.00 4.46 4.18
N LYS A 23 -21.42 5.12 5.19
CA LYS A 23 -21.45 6.57 5.29
C LYS A 23 -20.76 7.28 4.12
N ILE A 24 -19.58 6.79 3.72
CA ILE A 24 -18.85 7.35 2.57
C ILE A 24 -19.68 7.27 1.30
N LEU A 25 -20.42 6.17 1.13
CA LEU A 25 -21.32 5.98 0.00
C LEU A 25 -22.64 6.77 0.13
N GLY A 26 -22.88 7.44 1.25
CA GLY A 26 -24.16 8.13 1.52
C GLY A 26 -25.33 7.15 1.56
N LEU A 27 -25.14 6.00 2.21
CA LEU A 27 -26.13 4.95 2.40
C LEU A 27 -26.48 4.90 3.90
N ASP A 28 -27.71 5.26 4.24
CA ASP A 28 -28.11 5.52 5.64
C ASP A 28 -28.41 4.25 6.45
N ASN A 29 -28.64 3.11 5.80
CA ASN A 29 -29.05 1.87 6.47
C ASN A 29 -28.24 0.64 6.04
N PRO A 30 -27.23 0.21 6.84
CA PRO A 30 -26.39 -0.94 6.50
C PRO A 30 -27.11 -2.29 6.51
N SER A 31 -28.35 -2.38 7.02
CA SER A 31 -29.13 -3.61 7.10
C SER A 31 -30.01 -3.90 5.86
N GLU A 32 -30.01 -3.01 4.87
CA GLU A 32 -30.80 -3.23 3.65
C GLU A 32 -30.10 -4.24 2.72
N GLU A 33 -30.81 -5.31 2.36
CA GLU A 33 -30.33 -6.32 1.40
C GLU A 33 -30.00 -5.74 0.02
N ASN A 34 -30.48 -4.54 -0.30
CA ASN A 34 -30.36 -3.88 -1.60
C ASN A 34 -29.23 -2.84 -1.70
N TRP A 35 -28.31 -2.78 -0.74
CA TRP A 35 -27.26 -1.76 -0.72
C TRP A 35 -26.37 -1.78 -1.99
N LYS A 36 -26.14 -2.96 -2.57
CA LYS A 36 -25.32 -3.09 -3.79
C LYS A 36 -25.95 -2.33 -4.95
N ASN A 37 -27.26 -2.46 -5.14
CA ASN A 37 -27.98 -1.72 -6.19
C ASN A 37 -28.00 -0.20 -5.91
N GLN A 38 -28.06 0.19 -4.64
CA GLN A 38 -28.01 1.60 -4.26
C GLN A 38 -26.61 2.21 -4.43
N ALA A 39 -25.55 1.39 -4.32
CA ALA A 39 -24.17 1.81 -4.53
C ALA A 39 -23.81 1.90 -6.01
N LEU A 40 -24.43 1.07 -6.88
CA LEU A 40 -24.15 1.07 -8.32
C LEU A 40 -24.40 2.46 -8.92
N ASP A 41 -23.56 2.81 -9.90
CA ASP A 41 -23.58 4.07 -10.63
C ASP A 41 -23.39 5.35 -9.81
N LYS A 42 -23.22 5.26 -8.48
CA LYS A 42 -22.85 6.42 -7.68
C LYS A 42 -21.51 6.97 -8.11
N GLU A 43 -21.42 8.29 -8.17
CA GLU A 43 -20.16 8.98 -8.42
C GLU A 43 -19.43 9.22 -7.10
N VAL A 44 -18.22 8.72 -6.99
CA VAL A 44 -17.35 8.93 -5.85
C VAL A 44 -16.03 9.56 -6.29
N SER A 45 -15.43 10.32 -5.39
CA SER A 45 -14.10 10.88 -5.63
C SER A 45 -13.04 9.76 -5.62
N ARG A 46 -11.87 10.02 -6.20
CA ARG A 46 -10.75 9.07 -6.12
C ARG A 46 -10.32 8.83 -4.67
N ASN A 47 -10.39 9.85 -3.82
CA ASN A 47 -10.06 9.74 -2.40
C ASN A 47 -11.05 8.83 -1.68
N ASP A 48 -12.35 8.98 -1.95
CA ASP A 48 -13.37 8.11 -1.36
C ASP A 48 -13.20 6.66 -1.81
N MET A 49 -12.83 6.42 -3.08
CA MET A 49 -12.52 5.07 -3.57
C MET A 49 -11.34 4.44 -2.80
N ASN A 50 -10.24 5.18 -2.63
CA ASN A 50 -9.10 4.70 -1.86
C ASN A 50 -9.51 4.39 -0.42
N LEU A 51 -10.27 5.29 0.21
CA LEU A 51 -10.72 5.13 1.58
C LEU A 51 -11.68 3.92 1.73
N LEU A 52 -12.57 3.70 0.77
CA LEU A 52 -13.44 2.53 0.73
C LEU A 52 -12.65 1.22 0.67
N MET A 53 -11.56 1.18 -0.10
CA MET A 53 -10.66 0.02 -0.15
C MET A 53 -9.90 -0.20 1.15
N LEU A 54 -9.36 0.88 1.74
CA LEU A 54 -8.64 0.82 3.02
C LEU A 54 -9.53 0.36 4.18
N LEU A 55 -10.82 0.63 4.11
CA LEU A 55 -11.78 0.25 5.14
C LEU A 55 -12.32 -1.19 4.97
N LYS A 56 -11.88 -1.95 3.95
CA LYS A 56 -12.33 -3.33 3.75
C LYS A 56 -11.93 -4.22 4.94
N GLY A 57 -12.84 -5.07 5.41
CA GLY A 57 -12.60 -6.10 6.41
C GLY A 57 -13.40 -5.96 7.70
N ASP A 58 -13.20 -6.91 8.61
CA ASP A 58 -13.81 -6.93 9.94
C ASP A 58 -13.05 -5.98 10.88
N LEU A 59 -13.31 -4.69 10.75
CA LEU A 59 -12.63 -3.64 11.49
C LEU A 59 -13.49 -3.14 12.65
N SER A 60 -12.90 -2.99 13.84
CA SER A 60 -13.54 -2.28 14.95
C SER A 60 -13.81 -0.82 14.55
N LEU A 61 -14.82 -0.19 15.15
CA LEU A 61 -15.11 1.23 14.90
C LEU A 61 -13.87 2.11 15.12
N LYS A 62 -13.11 1.84 16.18
CA LYS A 62 -11.88 2.56 16.48
C LYS A 62 -10.83 2.43 15.37
N ALA A 63 -10.70 1.23 14.79
CA ALA A 63 -9.78 0.99 13.67
C ALA A 63 -10.25 1.74 12.41
N GLN A 64 -11.55 1.73 12.12
CA GLN A 64 -12.12 2.48 10.99
C GLN A 64 -11.86 3.98 11.14
N GLU A 65 -12.13 4.56 12.32
CA GLU A 65 -11.87 5.97 12.61
C GLU A 65 -10.39 6.32 12.48
N GLN A 66 -9.49 5.44 12.94
CA GLN A 66 -8.05 5.68 12.83
C GLN A 66 -7.57 5.65 11.38
N ILE A 67 -8.08 4.72 10.56
CA ILE A 67 -7.77 4.65 9.12
C ILE A 67 -8.22 5.94 8.43
N ILE A 68 -9.44 6.40 8.69
CA ILE A 68 -9.97 7.63 8.11
C ILE A 68 -9.10 8.82 8.52
N LYS A 69 -8.77 8.92 9.80
CA LYS A 69 -7.92 10.00 10.33
C LYS A 69 -6.55 10.00 9.66
N ASN A 70 -5.89 8.85 9.59
CA ASN A 70 -4.58 8.72 8.96
C ASN A 70 -4.63 9.12 7.48
N TYR A 71 -5.64 8.63 6.75
CA TYR A 71 -5.79 8.96 5.34
C TYR A 71 -6.05 10.46 5.11
N HIS A 72 -6.87 11.10 5.94
CA HIS A 72 -7.08 12.54 5.87
C HIS A 72 -5.80 13.34 6.19
N THR A 73 -4.99 12.88 7.13
CA THR A 73 -3.69 13.50 7.42
C THR A 73 -2.76 13.47 6.20
N VAL A 74 -2.77 12.36 5.42
CA VAL A 74 -2.03 12.27 4.14
C VAL A 74 -2.54 13.30 3.14
N LEU A 75 -3.85 13.41 3.01
CA LEU A 75 -4.44 14.38 2.08
C LEU A 75 -4.06 15.81 2.45
N GLU A 76 -4.11 16.15 3.73
CA GLU A 76 -3.71 17.48 4.23
C GLU A 76 -2.22 17.75 4.00
N PHE A 77 -1.36 16.76 4.28
CA PHE A 77 0.07 16.88 4.02
C PHE A 77 0.37 17.20 2.54
N ASN A 78 -0.43 16.64 1.64
CA ASN A 78 -0.34 16.90 0.20
C ASN A 78 -1.16 18.13 -0.26
N ASN A 79 -1.63 18.99 0.66
CA ASN A 79 -2.48 20.14 0.38
C ASN A 79 -3.78 19.81 -0.37
N ILE A 80 -4.30 18.61 -0.18
CA ILE A 80 -5.53 18.14 -0.80
C ILE A 80 -6.65 18.19 0.23
N LYS A 81 -7.68 18.98 -0.04
CA LYS A 81 -8.86 19.00 0.83
C LYS A 81 -9.70 17.74 0.58
N PRO A 82 -9.96 16.92 1.60
CA PRO A 82 -10.88 15.80 1.46
C PRO A 82 -12.28 16.35 1.10
N LYS A 83 -12.90 15.76 0.09
CA LYS A 83 -14.29 16.08 -0.28
C LYS A 83 -15.29 15.22 0.48
N SER A 84 -14.84 14.44 1.45
CA SER A 84 -15.70 13.54 2.23
C SER A 84 -16.46 14.29 3.34
N VAL A 85 -17.55 13.69 3.78
CA VAL A 85 -18.46 14.18 4.84
C VAL A 85 -17.77 14.28 6.22
N TYR A 86 -16.51 13.88 6.33
CA TYR A 86 -15.75 13.84 7.57
C TYR A 86 -14.97 15.13 7.77
N GLU A 87 -15.40 15.96 8.73
CA GLU A 87 -14.58 17.04 9.25
C GLU A 87 -13.45 16.47 10.10
N ILE A 88 -12.22 16.88 9.82
CA ILE A 88 -11.05 16.51 10.62
C ILE A 88 -11.19 17.18 11.98
N PRO A 89 -11.05 16.43 13.10
CA PRO A 89 -10.98 17.03 14.42
C PRO A 89 -9.83 18.04 14.48
N LYS A 90 -10.12 19.27 14.96
CA LYS A 90 -9.19 20.41 14.94
C LYS A 90 -7.93 20.29 15.83
N GLU A 91 -7.64 19.14 16.38
CA GLU A 91 -6.54 18.93 17.32
C GLU A 91 -5.36 18.16 16.75
N GLN A 92 -4.76 18.65 15.67
CA GLN A 92 -3.35 18.32 15.36
C GLN A 92 -2.79 19.41 14.44
N LYS A 93 -2.45 20.55 15.03
CA LYS A 93 -1.46 21.47 14.47
C LYS A 93 -0.10 21.02 14.96
N GLU A 94 0.83 20.94 14.00
CA GLU A 94 2.28 20.75 14.09
C GLU A 94 2.77 19.39 13.63
N ILE A 95 2.67 19.16 12.33
CA ILE A 95 3.71 18.41 11.61
C ILE A 95 4.31 19.36 10.59
N SER A 96 5.55 19.64 10.87
CA SER A 96 6.50 20.55 10.25
C SER A 96 6.27 20.92 8.77
N LYS A 97 6.03 22.21 8.56
CA LYS A 97 6.44 22.92 7.35
C LYS A 97 7.96 22.75 7.19
N ALA A 98 8.39 21.99 6.25
CA ALA A 98 9.66 22.17 5.54
C ALA A 98 9.86 21.08 4.47
N THR A 99 9.21 21.24 3.35
CA THR A 99 9.79 20.74 2.10
C THR A 99 9.57 21.85 1.08
N ASN A 100 10.66 22.27 0.45
CA ASN A 100 10.66 23.23 -0.63
C ASN A 100 9.60 22.81 -1.65
N GLU A 101 8.68 23.70 -1.98
CA GLU A 101 7.47 23.41 -2.79
C GLU A 101 7.79 23.07 -4.27
N ASP A 102 9.06 23.05 -4.67
CA ASP A 102 9.50 22.92 -6.06
C ASP A 102 10.27 21.62 -6.39
N GLU A 103 10.61 20.78 -5.42
CA GLU A 103 11.29 19.51 -5.72
C GLU A 103 10.30 18.38 -5.98
N GLU A 104 10.36 17.80 -7.19
CA GLU A 104 9.62 16.60 -7.52
C GLU A 104 10.10 15.43 -6.65
N PHE A 105 9.22 14.82 -5.87
CA PHE A 105 9.52 13.62 -5.10
C PHE A 105 8.59 12.47 -5.45
N ILE A 106 9.10 11.26 -5.36
CA ILE A 106 8.31 10.04 -5.44
C ILE A 106 8.72 9.13 -4.29
N LYS A 107 7.75 8.76 -3.46
CA LYS A 107 7.93 7.83 -2.35
C LYS A 107 7.00 6.64 -2.55
N ILE A 108 7.52 5.44 -2.49
CA ILE A 108 6.78 4.18 -2.64
C ILE A 108 6.93 3.40 -1.34
N TYR A 109 5.85 3.24 -0.61
CA TYR A 109 5.78 2.33 0.53
C TYR A 109 5.24 1.00 0.04
N CYS A 110 5.84 -0.11 0.49
CA CYS A 110 5.42 -1.45 0.11
C CYS A 110 5.45 -2.38 1.32
N ASP A 111 4.44 -3.25 1.39
CA ASP A 111 4.25 -4.19 2.48
C ASP A 111 3.62 -5.48 1.98
N GLY A 112 3.89 -6.59 2.65
CA GLY A 112 3.34 -7.91 2.35
C GLY A 112 2.65 -8.52 3.54
N ALA A 113 1.45 -9.04 3.37
CA ALA A 113 0.69 -9.72 4.41
C ALA A 113 0.40 -11.17 4.04
N CYS A 114 0.31 -12.02 5.06
CA CYS A 114 -0.06 -13.42 4.90
C CYS A 114 -1.03 -13.84 6.02
N SER A 115 -2.20 -14.32 5.61
CA SER A 115 -3.20 -14.86 6.53
C SER A 115 -2.97 -16.36 6.74
N GLY A 116 -2.21 -16.69 7.78
CA GLY A 116 -1.58 -18.00 7.94
C GLY A 116 -0.13 -17.98 7.43
N ASN A 117 0.66 -19.05 7.67
CA ASN A 117 2.04 -19.10 7.17
C ASN A 117 2.50 -20.56 7.05
N PRO A 118 2.21 -21.25 5.90
CA PRO A 118 1.63 -20.72 4.67
C PRO A 118 0.13 -20.41 4.75
N GLY A 119 -0.34 -19.56 3.82
CA GLY A 119 -1.73 -19.14 3.69
C GLY A 119 -1.92 -18.09 2.60
N ASN A 120 -3.07 -17.42 2.60
CA ASN A 120 -3.34 -16.38 1.63
C ASN A 120 -2.38 -15.21 1.81
N ALA A 121 -1.55 -14.98 0.82
CA ALA A 121 -0.54 -13.94 0.83
C ALA A 121 -0.82 -12.88 -0.23
N GLY A 122 -0.64 -11.62 0.12
CA GLY A 122 -0.86 -10.49 -0.77
C GLY A 122 0.21 -9.42 -0.59
N SER A 123 0.25 -8.46 -1.49
CA SER A 123 1.14 -7.31 -1.41
C SER A 123 0.40 -6.00 -1.63
N GLY A 124 0.81 -4.97 -0.92
CA GLY A 124 0.22 -3.63 -0.99
C GLY A 124 1.27 -2.55 -1.18
N LEU A 125 0.87 -1.47 -1.86
CA LEU A 125 1.70 -0.30 -2.09
C LEU A 125 0.94 1.00 -1.89
N ALA A 126 1.64 2.00 -1.33
CA ALA A 126 1.17 3.37 -1.27
C ALA A 126 2.20 4.30 -1.93
N ILE A 127 1.82 4.97 -3.01
CA ILE A 127 2.71 5.78 -3.84
C ILE A 127 2.35 7.25 -3.68
N TYR A 128 3.29 8.02 -3.22
CA TYR A 128 3.19 9.47 -3.06
C TYR A 128 3.99 10.16 -4.16
N SER A 129 3.39 11.16 -4.76
CA SER A 129 4.06 12.08 -5.68
C SER A 129 3.56 13.50 -5.45
N ASN A 130 4.35 14.49 -5.84
CA ASN A 130 4.05 15.91 -5.63
C ASN A 130 2.59 16.29 -5.90
N LYS A 131 1.95 16.93 -4.91
CA LYS A 131 0.62 17.55 -5.04
C LYS A 131 -0.51 16.59 -5.49
N ARG A 132 -0.31 15.27 -5.40
CA ARG A 132 -1.30 14.25 -5.76
C ARG A 132 -1.67 13.41 -4.54
N ASN A 133 -2.91 12.92 -4.54
CA ASN A 133 -3.32 11.90 -3.58
C ASN A 133 -2.43 10.67 -3.72
N PRO A 134 -2.11 9.94 -2.64
CA PRO A 134 -1.42 8.68 -2.75
C PRO A 134 -2.21 7.73 -3.65
N VAL A 135 -1.49 7.03 -4.52
CA VAL A 135 -2.05 5.93 -5.31
C VAL A 135 -1.86 4.67 -4.50
N LEU A 136 -2.96 3.99 -4.21
CA LEU A 136 -2.97 2.74 -3.46
C LEU A 136 -3.14 1.58 -4.42
N LEU A 137 -2.25 0.60 -4.33
CA LEU A 137 -2.26 -0.59 -5.18
C LEU A 137 -2.18 -1.84 -4.30
N TYR A 138 -2.78 -2.91 -4.78
CA TYR A 138 -2.69 -4.25 -4.21
C TYR A 138 -2.38 -5.24 -5.32
N GLY A 139 -1.81 -6.39 -4.97
CA GLY A 139 -1.49 -7.41 -5.97
C GLY A 139 -0.66 -8.58 -5.42
N ALA A 140 -0.08 -9.34 -6.33
CA ALA A 140 0.74 -10.52 -6.08
C ALA A 140 0.10 -11.49 -5.06
N TYR A 141 -1.17 -11.85 -5.31
CA TYR A 141 -1.89 -12.78 -4.46
C TYR A 141 -1.42 -14.23 -4.70
N GLU A 142 -1.20 -14.96 -3.61
CA GLU A 142 -0.86 -16.39 -3.61
C GLU A 142 -1.68 -17.14 -2.54
N ASP A 143 -2.32 -18.26 -2.89
CA ASP A 143 -3.20 -19.03 -2.00
C ASP A 143 -2.44 -19.71 -0.85
N GLU A 144 -1.24 -20.21 -1.11
CA GLU A 144 -0.39 -20.90 -0.13
C GLU A 144 0.97 -20.18 0.03
N GLY A 145 0.93 -18.86 0.00
CA GLY A 145 2.11 -18.04 0.17
C GLY A 145 2.63 -18.02 1.60
N THR A 146 3.76 -17.40 1.79
CA THR A 146 4.35 -17.13 3.10
C THR A 146 4.52 -15.62 3.29
N ASN A 147 4.67 -15.18 4.53
CA ASN A 147 4.96 -13.77 4.80
C ASN A 147 6.18 -13.29 4.01
N ASN A 148 7.22 -14.08 3.94
CA ASN A 148 8.44 -13.72 3.21
C ASN A 148 8.22 -13.54 1.70
N ILE A 149 7.37 -14.35 1.07
CA ILE A 149 7.08 -14.19 -0.37
C ILE A 149 6.20 -12.97 -0.62
N ALA A 150 5.23 -12.69 0.26
CA ALA A 150 4.41 -11.49 0.18
C ALA A 150 5.27 -10.22 0.24
N GLU A 151 6.19 -10.14 1.18
CA GLU A 151 7.14 -9.05 1.36
C GLU A 151 8.08 -8.87 0.16
N LEU A 152 8.62 -9.97 -0.37
CA LEU A 152 9.47 -9.95 -1.57
C LEU A 152 8.67 -9.48 -2.79
N ASN A 153 7.44 -9.94 -2.96
CA ASN A 153 6.54 -9.50 -4.02
C ASN A 153 6.24 -8.00 -3.92
N ALA A 154 5.96 -7.51 -2.72
CA ALA A 154 5.69 -6.09 -2.49
C ALA A 154 6.90 -5.22 -2.89
N LEU A 155 8.11 -5.59 -2.47
CA LEU A 155 9.32 -4.86 -2.84
C LEU A 155 9.64 -4.99 -4.33
N HIS A 156 9.43 -6.15 -4.94
CA HIS A 156 9.58 -6.34 -6.39
C HIS A 156 8.62 -5.44 -7.18
N GLN A 157 7.36 -5.37 -6.79
CA GLN A 157 6.39 -4.48 -7.43
C GLN A 157 6.76 -3.01 -7.28
N ALA A 158 7.26 -2.59 -6.12
CA ALA A 158 7.78 -1.23 -5.92
C ALA A 158 8.92 -0.91 -6.91
N LEU A 159 9.84 -1.86 -7.14
CA LEU A 159 10.91 -1.72 -8.13
C LEU A 159 10.37 -1.65 -9.57
N VAL A 160 9.34 -2.45 -9.91
CA VAL A 160 8.70 -2.40 -11.25
C VAL A 160 8.09 -1.01 -11.50
N ILE A 161 7.41 -0.45 -10.50
CA ILE A 161 6.82 0.88 -10.60
C ILE A 161 7.91 1.95 -10.70
N ALA A 162 8.95 1.87 -9.89
CA ALA A 162 10.09 2.79 -9.98
C ALA A 162 10.73 2.79 -11.36
N ARG A 163 10.84 1.62 -12.02
CA ARG A 163 11.34 1.50 -13.40
C ARG A 163 10.45 2.20 -14.43
N GLN A 164 9.13 2.15 -14.24
CA GLN A 164 8.15 2.72 -15.15
C GLN A 164 7.95 4.23 -14.92
N THR A 165 8.45 4.73 -13.81
CA THR A 165 8.29 6.12 -13.41
C THR A 165 9.41 6.96 -14.02
N SER A 166 9.03 8.00 -14.76
CA SER A 166 9.96 9.03 -15.22
C SER A 166 10.12 10.06 -14.11
N SER A 167 11.29 10.10 -13.49
CA SER A 167 11.68 11.11 -12.51
C SER A 167 13.15 11.44 -12.70
N GLU A 168 13.50 12.71 -12.60
CA GLU A 168 14.90 13.17 -12.57
C GLU A 168 15.49 13.02 -11.16
N ASN A 169 14.64 12.99 -10.13
CA ASN A 169 15.04 12.82 -8.75
C ASN A 169 15.02 11.35 -8.31
N ILE A 170 15.74 11.07 -7.24
CA ILE A 170 15.80 9.74 -6.63
C ILE A 170 14.42 9.35 -6.12
N ILE A 171 13.98 8.14 -6.47
CA ILE A 171 12.75 7.55 -5.98
C ILE A 171 13.04 6.83 -4.66
N SER A 172 12.38 7.23 -3.58
CA SER A 172 12.54 6.59 -2.28
C SER A 172 11.54 5.44 -2.12
N ILE A 173 12.03 4.23 -1.92
CA ILE A 173 11.22 3.04 -1.62
C ILE A 173 11.35 2.73 -0.13
N PHE A 174 10.24 2.44 0.54
CA PHE A 174 10.16 2.13 1.96
C PHE A 174 9.50 0.78 2.18
N SER A 175 10.13 -0.08 2.98
CA SER A 175 9.57 -1.36 3.42
C SER A 175 9.97 -1.62 4.87
N ASP A 176 9.14 -2.30 5.63
CA ASP A 176 9.48 -2.75 6.98
C ASP A 176 10.06 -4.18 7.01
N SER A 177 10.07 -4.85 5.86
CA SER A 177 10.72 -6.15 5.70
C SER A 177 12.22 -6.04 5.52
N LYS A 178 12.95 -6.08 6.63
CA LYS A 178 14.41 -6.19 6.56
C LYS A 178 14.87 -7.42 5.76
N TYR A 179 14.12 -8.53 5.86
CA TYR A 179 14.39 -9.74 5.08
C TYR A 179 14.36 -9.48 3.57
N ALA A 180 13.29 -8.87 3.07
CA ALA A 180 13.16 -8.57 1.64
C ALA A 180 14.25 -7.61 1.16
N ILE A 181 14.52 -6.56 1.93
CA ILE A 181 15.60 -5.60 1.63
C ILE A 181 16.95 -6.32 1.57
N ASP A 182 17.31 -7.07 2.60
CA ASP A 182 18.61 -7.77 2.66
C ASP A 182 18.75 -8.83 1.57
N CYS A 183 17.69 -9.56 1.24
CA CYS A 183 17.69 -10.51 0.12
C CYS A 183 18.11 -9.84 -1.19
N ILE A 184 17.54 -8.67 -1.50
CA ILE A 184 17.70 -8.03 -2.80
C ILE A 184 18.97 -7.17 -2.85
N THR A 185 19.27 -6.43 -1.78
CA THR A 185 20.34 -5.41 -1.78
C THR A 185 21.66 -5.91 -1.23
N THR A 186 21.67 -7.02 -0.49
CA THR A 186 22.86 -7.48 0.24
C THR A 186 23.22 -8.93 -0.10
N TRP A 187 22.33 -9.86 0.21
CA TRP A 187 22.64 -11.29 0.10
C TRP A 187 22.71 -11.78 -1.35
N ALA A 188 21.89 -11.23 -2.24
CA ALA A 188 21.88 -11.59 -3.65
C ALA A 188 23.24 -11.45 -4.32
N TYR A 189 24.06 -10.46 -3.95
CA TYR A 189 25.41 -10.32 -4.49
C TYR A 189 26.29 -11.54 -4.19
N SER A 190 26.25 -12.01 -2.95
CA SER A 190 26.99 -13.20 -2.55
C SER A 190 26.45 -14.46 -3.21
N TRP A 191 25.14 -14.62 -3.26
CA TRP A 191 24.51 -15.76 -3.91
C TRP A 191 24.78 -15.81 -5.41
N LYS A 192 24.69 -14.68 -6.10
CA LYS A 192 25.00 -14.53 -7.52
C LYS A 192 26.45 -14.92 -7.83
N LYS A 193 27.40 -14.45 -7.00
CA LYS A 193 28.82 -14.79 -7.13
C LYS A 193 29.06 -16.30 -6.96
N ASN A 194 28.23 -16.98 -6.15
CA ASN A 194 28.31 -18.42 -5.89
C ASN A 194 27.34 -19.22 -6.76
N GLY A 195 26.93 -18.73 -7.94
CA GLY A 195 26.04 -19.46 -8.84
C GLY A 195 24.63 -19.65 -8.28
N TRP A 196 24.12 -18.66 -7.51
CA TRP A 196 22.82 -18.67 -6.85
C TRP A 196 22.65 -19.82 -5.86
N SER A 197 23.69 -20.11 -5.12
CA SER A 197 23.71 -21.10 -4.06
C SER A 197 24.21 -20.54 -2.73
N LYS A 198 23.81 -21.18 -1.63
CA LYS A 198 24.30 -20.84 -0.29
C LYS A 198 24.71 -22.10 0.48
N LYS A 199 25.62 -21.93 1.46
CA LYS A 199 25.94 -23.01 2.41
C LYS A 199 24.70 -23.26 3.29
N GLY A 200 24.23 -24.48 3.35
CA GLY A 200 23.15 -24.89 4.26
C GLY A 200 21.76 -24.97 3.64
N GLY A 201 21.66 -25.24 2.34
CA GLY A 201 20.40 -25.58 1.67
C GLY A 201 19.97 -24.62 0.56
N GLU A 202 18.76 -24.77 0.10
CA GLU A 202 18.19 -23.96 -0.98
C GLU A 202 17.89 -22.53 -0.55
N ILE A 203 18.03 -21.61 -1.50
CA ILE A 203 17.53 -20.23 -1.34
C ILE A 203 16.04 -20.27 -1.65
N LYS A 204 15.22 -20.07 -0.65
CA LYS A 204 13.75 -19.94 -0.84
C LYS A 204 13.43 -18.73 -1.69
N ASN A 205 12.40 -18.83 -2.52
CA ASN A 205 11.93 -17.76 -3.41
C ASN A 205 13.01 -17.26 -4.39
N LEU A 206 13.89 -18.15 -4.83
CA LEU A 206 15.09 -17.81 -5.60
C LEU A 206 14.76 -17.05 -6.88
N GLU A 207 13.76 -17.50 -7.66
CA GLU A 207 13.39 -16.87 -8.93
C GLU A 207 12.97 -15.42 -8.72
N LEU A 208 12.09 -15.16 -7.77
CA LEU A 208 11.66 -13.81 -7.43
C LEU A 208 12.81 -12.92 -6.94
N ILE A 209 13.74 -13.49 -6.15
CA ILE A 209 14.93 -12.77 -5.69
C ILE A 209 15.85 -12.42 -6.88
N ILE A 210 16.03 -13.33 -7.84
CA ILE A 210 16.82 -13.06 -9.05
C ILE A 210 16.22 -11.92 -9.86
N GLU A 211 14.91 -11.97 -10.08
CA GLU A 211 14.19 -10.93 -10.82
C GLU A 211 14.30 -9.57 -10.14
N ALA A 212 13.97 -9.52 -8.85
CA ALA A 212 14.01 -8.29 -8.06
C ALA A 212 15.42 -7.71 -7.95
N HIS A 213 16.45 -8.55 -7.71
CA HIS A 213 17.84 -8.12 -7.67
C HIS A 213 18.34 -7.61 -9.04
N THR A 214 17.95 -8.27 -10.13
CA THR A 214 18.31 -7.84 -11.48
C THR A 214 17.71 -6.46 -11.79
N LEU A 215 16.49 -6.22 -11.33
CA LEU A 215 15.82 -4.94 -11.48
C LEU A 215 16.45 -3.87 -10.60
N TYR A 216 16.75 -4.19 -9.34
CA TYR A 216 17.46 -3.32 -8.41
C TYR A 216 18.82 -2.87 -8.98
N GLU A 217 19.62 -3.80 -9.52
CA GLU A 217 20.91 -3.46 -10.13
C GLU A 217 20.80 -2.42 -11.26
N LYS A 218 19.72 -2.46 -12.04
CA LYS A 218 19.44 -1.48 -13.11
C LYS A 218 19.01 -0.13 -12.57
N LEU A 219 18.44 -0.10 -11.38
CA LEU A 219 17.81 1.09 -10.80
C LEU A 219 18.62 1.74 -9.67
N LYS A 220 19.64 1.09 -9.12
CA LYS A 220 20.35 1.49 -7.90
C LYS A 220 20.93 2.90 -7.89
N THR A 221 21.09 3.53 -9.05
CA THR A 221 21.51 4.94 -9.16
C THR A 221 20.34 5.92 -9.19
N LYS A 222 19.10 5.41 -9.30
CA LYS A 222 17.87 6.19 -9.41
C LYS A 222 16.92 5.98 -8.24
N ILE A 223 17.21 5.02 -7.38
CA ILE A 223 16.37 4.67 -6.24
C ILE A 223 17.19 4.59 -4.97
N GLU A 224 16.54 4.78 -3.84
CA GLU A 224 17.02 4.38 -2.53
C GLU A 224 15.98 3.49 -1.85
N ILE A 225 16.43 2.44 -1.16
CA ILE A 225 15.55 1.54 -0.41
C ILE A 225 15.82 1.76 1.07
N ASN A 226 14.77 2.15 1.78
CA ASN A 226 14.83 2.53 3.18
C ASN A 226 14.00 1.57 4.03
N HIS A 227 14.59 1.08 5.12
CA HIS A 227 13.84 0.33 6.11
C HIS A 227 13.04 1.27 7.01
N VAL A 228 11.76 0.98 7.19
CA VAL A 228 10.90 1.63 8.19
C VAL A 228 10.50 0.64 9.27
N LYS A 229 10.11 1.12 10.43
CA LYS A 229 9.61 0.24 11.48
C LYS A 229 8.13 -0.04 11.23
N GLY A 230 7.75 -1.31 11.07
CA GLY A 230 6.38 -1.74 10.94
C GLY A 230 5.50 -1.32 12.12
N HIS A 231 4.24 -1.04 11.86
CA HIS A 231 3.20 -0.66 12.84
C HIS A 231 3.62 0.47 13.80
N SER A 232 4.41 1.44 13.30
CA SER A 232 4.94 2.55 14.09
C SER A 232 4.29 3.89 13.81
N GLY A 233 3.17 3.89 13.06
CA GLY A 233 2.47 5.11 12.67
C GLY A 233 3.11 5.82 11.48
N VAL A 234 4.01 5.16 10.75
CA VAL A 234 4.51 5.65 9.45
C VAL A 234 3.38 5.43 8.44
N GLU A 235 2.71 6.50 8.11
CA GLU A 235 1.45 6.50 7.39
C GLU A 235 1.49 5.75 6.06
N GLY A 236 2.52 5.96 5.24
CA GLY A 236 2.65 5.24 3.97
C GLY A 236 2.79 3.73 4.16
N ASN A 237 3.47 3.27 5.23
CA ASN A 237 3.58 1.86 5.56
C ASN A 237 2.25 1.28 6.03
N GLU A 238 1.53 1.99 6.92
CA GLU A 238 0.19 1.57 7.37
C GLU A 238 -0.81 1.47 6.19
N LEU A 239 -0.69 2.36 5.20
CA LEU A 239 -1.51 2.29 3.99
C LEU A 239 -1.11 1.09 3.11
N ALA A 240 0.18 0.81 2.96
CA ALA A 240 0.65 -0.35 2.21
C ALA A 240 0.22 -1.66 2.88
N ASP A 241 0.38 -1.80 4.22
CA ASP A 241 -0.11 -2.93 5.03
C ASP A 241 -1.61 -3.17 4.84
N ARG A 242 -2.42 -2.11 4.78
CA ARG A 242 -3.87 -2.22 4.55
C ARG A 242 -4.23 -2.68 3.15
N MET A 243 -3.34 -2.51 2.17
CA MET A 243 -3.54 -2.95 0.79
C MET A 243 -3.02 -4.37 0.54
N ALA A 244 -2.14 -4.88 1.42
CA ALA A 244 -1.65 -6.24 1.41
C ALA A 244 -2.68 -7.21 2.02
#